data_886d3115dfd49f50c5ab9ec45fa85dbc
#
_entry.id   886d3115dfd49f50c5ab9ec45fa85dbc
#
_cell.length_a   1.000
_cell.length_b   1.000
_cell.length_c   1.000
_cell.angle_alpha   90.00
_cell.angle_beta   90.00
_cell.angle_gamma   90.00
#
_symmetry.space_group_name_H-M   'P 1'
#
loop_
_entity.id
_entity.type
_entity.pdbx_description
1 polymer ?
#
loop_
_entity_poly.entity_id
_entity_poly.type
_entity_poly.pdbx_seq_one_letter_code
_entity_poly.pdbx_strand_id
1 'polypeptide(L)'
;MFNQEYDVIVVGGGHAGSEAAAAAANLGAKTLLVTMNLQTIGQMSCNPAMGGIAKGQIVREIDAIGGYSGIVTDKSSIQFKMLNLSKGPAMWSPRAQNDRALFAQYWREMLESTPNLDFYQEMVKNLWIEKNKLCGVVTGLGQKIKG
;
A
#
# COMPACT_ATOMS: atom_id res chain seq x y z
N MET A 1 -14.61 20.33 7.00
CA MET A 1 -13.17 20.51 7.01
C MET A 1 -12.60 19.66 8.13
N PHE A 2 -11.49 18.95 7.92
CA PHE A 2 -11.05 17.85 8.78
C PHE A 2 -10.91 18.21 10.27
N ASN A 3 -12.00 18.09 11.01
CA ASN A 3 -11.99 18.04 12.48
C ASN A 3 -11.86 16.58 12.96
N GLN A 4 -11.41 15.70 12.07
CA GLN A 4 -11.25 14.29 12.39
C GLN A 4 -9.82 14.05 12.86
N GLU A 5 -9.70 13.28 13.92
CA GLU A 5 -8.45 12.72 14.42
C GLU A 5 -8.33 11.29 13.90
N TYR A 6 -7.14 10.92 13.45
CA TYR A 6 -6.82 9.57 12.96
C TYR A 6 -5.87 8.90 13.94
N ASP A 7 -5.98 7.59 14.08
CA ASP A 7 -5.02 6.79 14.83
C ASP A 7 -3.73 6.58 14.04
N VAL A 8 -3.86 6.49 12.70
CA VAL A 8 -2.75 6.29 11.78
C VAL A 8 -2.91 7.18 10.55
N ILE A 9 -1.86 7.89 10.17
CA ILE A 9 -1.77 8.61 8.90
C ILE A 9 -0.66 7.98 8.06
N VAL A 10 -1.02 7.42 6.91
CA VAL A 10 -0.09 6.86 5.94
C VAL A 10 0.13 7.87 4.82
N VAL A 11 1.38 8.22 4.55
CA VAL A 11 1.75 9.18 3.51
C VAL A 11 2.36 8.44 2.32
N GLY A 12 1.66 8.48 1.19
CA GLY A 12 2.05 7.84 -0.06
C GLY A 12 1.29 6.57 -0.39
N GLY A 13 0.61 6.54 -1.54
CA GLY A 13 -0.22 5.43 -2.03
C GLY A 13 0.53 4.44 -2.94
N GLY A 14 1.83 4.25 -2.76
CA GLY A 14 2.57 3.16 -3.40
C GLY A 14 2.28 1.80 -2.74
N HIS A 15 2.90 0.71 -3.22
CA HIS A 15 2.64 -0.64 -2.69
C HIS A 15 2.81 -0.72 -1.17
N ALA A 16 3.90 -0.17 -0.63
CA ALA A 16 4.17 -0.19 0.82
C ALA A 16 3.14 0.61 1.61
N GLY A 17 2.77 1.81 1.13
CA GLY A 17 1.76 2.62 1.80
C GLY A 17 0.37 2.03 1.70
N SER A 18 0.01 1.41 0.58
CA SER A 18 -1.24 0.69 0.41
C SER A 18 -1.37 -0.48 1.39
N GLU A 19 -0.30 -1.28 1.54
CA GLU A 19 -0.25 -2.36 2.55
C GLU A 19 -0.33 -1.84 3.98
N ALA A 20 0.42 -0.78 4.29
CA ALA A 20 0.41 -0.18 5.63
C ALA A 20 -0.97 0.37 6.01
N ALA A 21 -1.64 1.05 5.07
CA ALA A 21 -2.97 1.59 5.27
C ALA A 21 -4.02 0.48 5.46
N ALA A 22 -3.98 -0.55 4.61
CA ALA A 22 -4.86 -1.71 4.73
C ALA A 22 -4.65 -2.45 6.06
N ALA A 23 -3.40 -2.69 6.45
CA ALA A 23 -3.08 -3.38 7.70
C ALA A 23 -3.57 -2.60 8.92
N ALA A 24 -3.31 -1.29 8.99
CA ALA A 24 -3.77 -0.46 10.10
C ALA A 24 -5.30 -0.44 10.20
N ALA A 25 -5.99 -0.24 9.08
CA ALA A 25 -7.44 -0.20 9.03
C ALA A 25 -8.09 -1.54 9.39
N ASN A 26 -7.54 -2.66 8.90
CA ASN A 26 -8.01 -4.02 9.22
C ASN A 26 -7.80 -4.37 10.70
N LEU A 27 -6.81 -3.79 11.36
CA LEU A 27 -6.61 -3.90 12.81
C LEU A 27 -7.58 -3.02 13.62
N GLY A 28 -8.45 -2.26 12.96
CA GLY A 28 -9.47 -1.42 13.59
C GLY A 28 -9.03 0.02 13.84
N ALA A 29 -7.83 0.41 13.44
CA ALA A 29 -7.38 1.79 13.56
C ALA A 29 -8.08 2.69 12.54
N LYS A 30 -8.54 3.87 12.97
CA LYS A 30 -9.05 4.88 12.06
C LYS A 30 -7.89 5.45 11.25
N THR A 31 -7.80 5.08 10.00
CA THR A 31 -6.63 5.29 9.15
C THR A 31 -6.91 6.30 8.04
N LEU A 32 -5.97 7.19 7.77
CA LEU A 32 -5.98 8.08 6.62
C LEU A 32 -4.81 7.74 5.68
N LEU A 33 -5.12 7.47 4.42
CA LEU A 33 -4.13 7.40 3.36
C LEU A 33 -4.07 8.73 2.60
N VAL A 34 -2.95 9.43 2.73
CA VAL A 34 -2.69 10.68 2.01
C VAL A 34 -1.77 10.41 0.82
N THR A 35 -2.19 10.78 -0.37
CA THR A 35 -1.37 10.62 -1.59
C THR A 35 -1.58 11.80 -2.54
N MET A 36 -0.57 12.13 -3.33
CA MET A 36 -0.66 13.23 -4.31
C MET A 36 -1.66 12.95 -5.42
N ASN A 37 -1.88 11.68 -5.76
CA ASN A 37 -2.79 11.28 -6.83
C ASN A 37 -3.41 9.92 -6.53
N LEU A 38 -4.72 9.90 -6.32
CA LEU A 38 -5.49 8.68 -6.08
C LEU A 38 -5.52 7.73 -7.29
N GLN A 39 -5.33 8.24 -8.51
CA GLN A 39 -5.28 7.43 -9.72
C GLN A 39 -4.01 6.57 -9.81
N THR A 40 -2.97 6.91 -9.04
CA THR A 40 -1.68 6.20 -9.07
C THR A 40 -1.47 5.27 -7.87
N ILE A 41 -2.50 5.03 -7.07
CA ILE A 41 -2.45 4.07 -5.96
C ILE A 41 -2.08 2.68 -6.52
N GLY A 42 -1.10 2.04 -5.90
CA GLY A 42 -0.63 0.70 -6.27
C GLY A 42 -0.01 0.59 -7.66
N GLN A 43 0.30 1.71 -8.32
CA GLN A 43 0.81 1.69 -9.69
C GLN A 43 2.16 0.98 -9.81
N MET A 44 2.26 0.07 -10.79
CA MET A 44 3.52 -0.56 -11.20
C MET A 44 4.27 0.36 -12.15
N SER A 45 5.12 1.24 -11.62
CA SER A 45 5.86 2.23 -12.42
C SER A 45 7.05 1.65 -13.18
N CYS A 46 7.53 0.46 -12.79
CA CYS A 46 8.66 -0.21 -13.42
C CYS A 46 8.18 -1.42 -14.25
N ASN A 47 8.67 -2.62 -13.96
CA ASN A 47 8.19 -3.84 -14.59
C ASN A 47 6.79 -4.22 -14.04
N PRO A 48 5.85 -4.65 -14.91
CA PRO A 48 4.52 -5.09 -14.46
C PRO A 48 4.60 -6.50 -13.85
N ALA A 49 5.38 -6.66 -12.80
CA ALA A 49 5.59 -7.96 -12.17
C ALA A 49 5.70 -7.83 -10.65
N MET A 50 5.01 -8.73 -9.95
CA MET A 50 5.10 -8.90 -8.51
C MET A 50 5.94 -10.15 -8.19
N GLY A 51 6.80 -10.04 -7.17
CA GLY A 51 7.73 -11.12 -6.82
C GLY A 51 9.01 -11.11 -7.66
N GLY A 52 9.63 -12.27 -7.80
CA GLY A 52 10.93 -12.46 -8.43
C GLY A 52 12.02 -12.79 -7.42
N ILE A 53 13.29 -12.85 -7.85
CA ILE A 53 14.42 -13.22 -6.98
C ILE A 53 14.44 -12.32 -5.74
N ALA A 54 14.40 -12.90 -4.55
CA ALA A 54 14.29 -12.28 -3.23
C ALA A 54 12.96 -11.56 -2.92
N LYS A 55 12.26 -11.01 -3.91
CA LYS A 55 10.97 -10.32 -3.68
C LYS A 55 9.82 -11.29 -3.44
N GLY A 56 9.84 -12.46 -4.10
CA GLY A 56 8.76 -13.44 -3.98
C GLY A 56 8.61 -13.97 -2.57
N GLN A 57 9.68 -14.12 -1.82
CA GLN A 57 9.65 -14.53 -0.42
C GLN A 57 8.96 -13.47 0.44
N ILE A 58 9.34 -12.21 0.28
CA ILE A 58 8.73 -11.08 1.02
C ILE A 58 7.23 -10.96 0.72
N VAL A 59 6.83 -11.10 -0.55
CA VAL A 59 5.40 -11.07 -0.92
C VAL A 59 4.62 -12.18 -0.23
N ARG A 60 5.18 -13.39 -0.13
CA ARG A 60 4.55 -14.51 0.59
C ARG A 60 4.45 -14.25 2.11
N GLU A 61 5.44 -13.60 2.70
CA GLU A 61 5.40 -13.20 4.11
C GLU A 61 4.31 -12.16 4.37
N ILE A 62 4.19 -11.16 3.49
CA ILE A 62 3.12 -10.14 3.54
C ILE A 62 1.75 -10.81 3.40
N ASP A 63 1.59 -11.71 2.43
CA ASP A 63 0.36 -12.47 2.21
C ASP A 63 -0.03 -13.31 3.43
N ALA A 64 0.93 -13.99 4.06
CA ALA A 64 0.73 -14.82 5.25
C ALA A 64 0.21 -14.04 6.47
N ILE A 65 0.45 -12.74 6.54
CA ILE A 65 -0.04 -11.85 7.62
C ILE A 65 -1.27 -11.04 7.21
N GLY A 66 -1.90 -11.37 6.07
CA GLY A 66 -3.14 -10.75 5.60
C GLY A 66 -2.98 -9.55 4.68
N GLY A 67 -1.82 -9.39 4.05
CA GLY A 67 -1.58 -8.34 3.06
C GLY A 67 -2.35 -8.53 1.75
N TYR A 68 -2.56 -7.46 1.03
CA TYR A 68 -3.37 -7.44 -0.19
C TYR A 68 -2.58 -7.69 -1.48
N SER A 69 -1.26 -7.52 -1.46
CA SER A 69 -0.40 -7.65 -2.65
C SER A 69 -0.55 -8.99 -3.36
N GLY A 70 -0.65 -10.09 -2.61
CA GLY A 70 -0.86 -11.44 -3.16
C GLY A 70 -2.20 -11.54 -3.89
N ILE A 71 -3.28 -11.12 -3.23
CA ILE A 71 -4.65 -11.16 -3.77
C ILE A 71 -4.78 -10.32 -5.04
N VAL A 72 -4.27 -9.09 -5.01
CA VAL A 72 -4.28 -8.18 -6.17
C VAL A 72 -3.45 -8.74 -7.32
N THR A 73 -2.31 -9.36 -6.99
CA THR A 73 -1.46 -10.04 -7.97
C THR A 73 -2.19 -11.17 -8.67
N ASP A 74 -2.87 -12.04 -7.92
CA ASP A 74 -3.60 -13.18 -8.49
C ASP A 74 -4.74 -12.71 -9.41
N LYS A 75 -5.48 -11.68 -9.01
CA LYS A 75 -6.58 -11.11 -9.81
C LYS A 75 -6.12 -10.45 -11.11
N SER A 76 -4.91 -9.91 -11.18
CA SER A 76 -4.38 -9.17 -12.32
C SER A 76 -3.29 -9.92 -13.10
N SER A 77 -2.95 -11.16 -12.68
CA SER A 77 -1.88 -11.96 -13.25
C SER A 77 -2.21 -12.42 -14.67
N ILE A 78 -1.27 -12.21 -15.59
CA ILE A 78 -1.30 -12.74 -16.96
C ILE A 78 -0.30 -13.88 -17.16
N GLN A 79 0.69 -14.01 -16.29
CA GLN A 79 1.67 -15.08 -16.29
C GLN A 79 2.21 -15.31 -14.88
N PHE A 80 2.32 -16.57 -14.49
CA PHE A 80 2.96 -16.98 -13.24
C PHE A 80 4.13 -17.91 -13.50
N LYS A 81 5.23 -17.70 -12.78
CA LYS A 81 6.42 -18.56 -12.87
C LYS A 81 7.09 -18.71 -11.50
N MET A 82 7.45 -19.93 -11.16
CA MET A 82 8.34 -20.19 -10.04
C MET A 82 9.78 -20.10 -10.49
N LEU A 83 10.57 -19.23 -9.87
CA LEU A 83 12.00 -19.05 -10.13
C LEU A 83 12.83 -19.93 -9.19
N ASN A 84 14.08 -20.15 -9.58
CA ASN A 84 15.09 -20.90 -8.80
C ASN A 84 14.72 -22.36 -8.47
N LEU A 85 13.94 -23.02 -9.32
CA LEU A 85 13.55 -24.42 -9.12
C LEU A 85 14.75 -25.38 -9.04
N SER A 86 15.89 -25.03 -9.65
CA SER A 86 17.14 -25.79 -9.55
C SER A 86 17.88 -25.63 -8.21
N LYS A 87 17.39 -24.71 -7.35
CA LYS A 87 17.92 -24.48 -6.01
C LYS A 87 17.02 -25.17 -4.98
N GLY A 88 17.43 -25.22 -3.72
CA GLY A 88 16.60 -25.77 -2.66
C GLY A 88 15.30 -25.00 -2.45
N PRO A 89 14.25 -25.60 -1.83
CA PRO A 89 12.93 -25.00 -1.66
C PRO A 89 12.92 -23.61 -1.02
N ALA A 90 13.86 -23.31 -0.13
CA ALA A 90 14.03 -22.00 0.48
C ALA A 90 14.35 -20.89 -0.52
N MET A 91 14.89 -21.24 -1.68
CA MET A 91 15.24 -20.32 -2.76
C MET A 91 14.12 -20.17 -3.81
N TRP A 92 13.07 -20.98 -3.75
CA TRP A 92 11.97 -20.90 -4.68
C TRP A 92 11.25 -19.57 -4.49
N SER A 93 11.11 -18.83 -5.57
CA SER A 93 10.55 -17.49 -5.54
C SER A 93 9.46 -17.33 -6.59
N PRO A 94 8.22 -17.10 -6.19
CA PRO A 94 7.15 -16.82 -7.13
C PRO A 94 7.36 -15.48 -7.83
N ARG A 95 7.01 -15.44 -9.11
CA ARG A 95 6.95 -14.21 -9.90
C ARG A 95 5.71 -14.25 -10.78
N ALA A 96 4.84 -13.29 -10.59
CA ALA A 96 3.69 -13.05 -11.45
C ALA A 96 3.93 -11.83 -12.34
N GLN A 97 3.59 -11.94 -13.60
CA GLN A 97 3.49 -10.80 -14.49
C GLN A 97 2.02 -10.35 -14.53
N ASN A 98 1.79 -9.07 -14.38
CA ASN A 98 0.45 -8.52 -14.18
C ASN A 98 0.07 -7.54 -15.29
N ASP A 99 -1.23 -7.42 -15.53
CA ASP A 99 -1.78 -6.26 -16.23
C ASP A 99 -1.67 -5.04 -15.30
N ARG A 100 -0.98 -3.99 -15.76
CA ARG A 100 -0.73 -2.78 -14.95
C ARG A 100 -1.99 -2.03 -14.57
N ALA A 101 -2.94 -1.94 -15.52
CA ALA A 101 -4.17 -1.21 -15.31
C ALA A 101 -5.07 -1.95 -14.31
N LEU A 102 -5.27 -3.25 -14.52
CA LEU A 102 -6.03 -4.11 -13.61
C LEU A 102 -5.40 -4.18 -12.22
N PHE A 103 -4.07 -4.24 -12.12
CA PHE A 103 -3.37 -4.27 -10.84
C PHE A 103 -3.66 -3.01 -10.02
N ALA A 104 -3.53 -1.83 -10.61
CA ALA A 104 -3.82 -0.57 -9.93
C ALA A 104 -5.32 -0.44 -9.59
N GLN A 105 -6.20 -0.88 -10.50
CA GLN A 105 -7.64 -0.90 -10.28
C GLN A 105 -8.02 -1.78 -9.09
N TYR A 106 -7.54 -3.02 -9.03
CA TYR A 106 -7.85 -3.93 -7.92
C TYR A 106 -7.27 -3.46 -6.59
N TRP A 107 -6.08 -2.84 -6.59
CA TRP A 107 -5.56 -2.18 -5.39
C TRP A 107 -6.54 -1.12 -4.87
N ARG A 108 -6.99 -0.26 -5.76
CA ARG A 108 -7.93 0.80 -5.41
C ARG A 108 -9.25 0.26 -4.90
N GLU A 109 -9.84 -0.70 -5.60
CA GLU A 109 -11.10 -1.34 -5.19
C GLU A 109 -10.99 -1.98 -3.81
N MET A 110 -9.89 -2.69 -3.53
CA MET A 110 -9.67 -3.32 -2.24
C MET A 110 -9.52 -2.30 -1.13
N LEU A 111 -8.75 -1.25 -1.34
CA LEU A 111 -8.57 -0.20 -0.34
C LEU A 111 -9.88 0.58 -0.10
N GLU A 112 -10.60 0.94 -1.15
CA GLU A 112 -11.89 1.66 -1.04
C GLU A 112 -12.97 0.82 -0.33
N SER A 113 -12.87 -0.50 -0.39
CA SER A 113 -13.75 -1.42 0.33
C SER A 113 -13.30 -1.74 1.76
N THR A 114 -12.10 -1.28 2.16
CA THR A 114 -11.57 -1.54 3.51
C THR A 114 -12.22 -0.61 4.53
N PRO A 115 -12.90 -1.15 5.57
CA PRO A 115 -13.46 -0.32 6.64
C PRO A 115 -12.37 0.48 7.38
N ASN A 116 -12.75 1.60 7.99
CA ASN A 116 -11.87 2.48 8.76
C ASN A 116 -10.73 3.15 7.97
N LEU A 117 -10.77 3.10 6.63
CA LEU A 117 -9.78 3.71 5.76
C LEU A 117 -10.38 4.89 4.99
N ASP A 118 -9.88 6.07 5.29
CA ASP A 118 -10.19 7.30 4.57
C ASP A 118 -9.06 7.67 3.61
N PHE A 119 -9.40 8.45 2.56
CA PHE A 119 -8.45 8.90 1.54
C PHE A 119 -8.40 10.41 1.46
N TYR A 120 -7.20 10.94 1.26
CA TYR A 120 -7.02 12.35 1.00
C TYR A 120 -6.01 12.60 -0.11
N GLN A 121 -6.45 13.27 -1.17
CA GLN A 121 -5.57 13.61 -2.29
C GLN A 121 -4.92 14.97 -2.07
N GLU A 122 -3.71 14.94 -1.54
CA GLU A 122 -2.90 16.13 -1.32
C GLU A 122 -1.43 15.73 -1.09
N MET A 123 -0.53 16.67 -1.27
CA MET A 123 0.87 16.51 -0.91
C MET A 123 1.06 16.79 0.58
N VAL A 124 1.76 15.92 1.28
CA VAL A 124 2.24 16.20 2.64
C VAL A 124 3.59 16.92 2.52
N LYS A 125 3.68 18.09 3.13
CA LYS A 125 4.88 18.95 3.07
C LYS A 125 5.75 18.83 4.31
N ASN A 126 5.14 18.74 5.49
CA ASN A 126 5.86 18.70 6.75
C ASN A 126 5.14 17.80 7.78
N LEU A 127 5.88 17.41 8.81
CA LEU A 127 5.32 16.87 10.04
C LEU A 127 4.79 18.03 10.89
N TRP A 128 3.64 17.82 11.54
CA TRP A 128 3.13 18.73 12.55
C TRP A 128 3.64 18.32 13.93
N ILE A 129 4.60 19.09 14.44
CA ILE A 129 5.22 18.84 15.73
C ILE A 129 4.91 20.01 16.68
N GLU A 130 4.39 19.72 17.87
CA GLU A 130 4.18 20.67 18.94
C GLU A 130 4.80 20.16 20.24
N LYS A 131 5.51 21.04 20.94
CA LYS A 131 6.19 20.69 22.19
C LYS A 131 7.00 19.38 22.11
N ASN A 132 7.73 19.20 21.02
CA ASN A 132 8.54 18.00 20.72
C ASN A 132 7.74 16.69 20.60
N LYS A 133 6.42 16.78 20.34
CA LYS A 133 5.53 15.64 20.10
C LYS A 133 5.00 15.71 18.67
N LEU A 134 5.02 14.58 17.94
CA LEU A 134 4.35 14.45 16.67
C LEU A 134 2.83 14.48 16.90
N CYS A 135 2.14 15.39 16.21
CA CYS A 135 0.70 15.59 16.33
C CYS A 135 -0.06 15.30 15.02
N GLY A 136 0.67 15.05 13.92
CA GLY A 136 0.09 14.79 12.63
C GLY A 136 0.94 15.31 11.47
N VAL A 137 0.30 15.68 10.38
CA VAL A 137 0.96 16.16 9.15
C VAL A 137 0.43 17.52 8.71
N VAL A 138 1.25 18.24 7.92
CA VAL A 138 0.87 19.50 7.27
C VAL A 138 0.89 19.28 5.76
N THR A 139 -0.22 19.60 5.11
CA THR A 139 -0.36 19.47 3.65
C THR A 139 0.31 20.61 2.90
N GLY A 140 0.44 20.49 1.58
CA GLY A 140 0.96 21.52 0.69
C GLY A 140 0.16 22.83 0.75
N LEU A 141 -1.14 22.75 0.98
CA LEU A 141 -2.05 23.90 1.17
C LEU A 141 -2.05 24.45 2.60
N GLY A 142 -1.19 23.93 3.48
CA GLY A 142 -1.05 24.41 4.86
C GLY A 142 -2.08 23.84 5.84
N GLN A 143 -2.90 22.89 5.43
CA GLN A 143 -3.86 22.24 6.32
C GLN A 143 -3.14 21.28 7.28
N LYS A 144 -3.50 21.36 8.56
CA LYS A 144 -3.05 20.40 9.59
C LYS A 144 -4.06 19.28 9.72
N ILE A 145 -3.57 18.04 9.67
CA ILE A 145 -4.34 16.81 9.88
C ILE A 145 -3.76 16.12 11.12
N LYS A 146 -4.63 15.88 12.10
CA LYS A 146 -4.24 15.30 13.39
C LYS A 146 -4.19 13.76 13.31
N GLY A 147 -3.12 13.17 13.89
CA GLY A 147 -2.94 11.73 14.03
C GLY A 147 -1.80 11.38 14.96
#